data_d330ec7ee5460635770e516312ed9f6e
#
_entry.id   d330ec7ee5460635770e516312ed9f6e
#
_cell.length_a   1.000
_cell.length_b   1.000
_cell.length_c   1.000
_cell.angle_alpha   90.00
_cell.angle_beta   90.00
_cell.angle_gamma   90.00
#
_symmetry.space_group_name_H-M   'P 1'
#
loop_
_entity.id
_entity.type
_entity.pdbx_description
1 polymer ?
#
loop_
_entity_poly.entity_id
_entity_poly.type
_entity_poly.pdbx_seq_one_letter_code
_entity_poly.pdbx_strand_id
1 'polypeptide(L)'
;MSEEPAEAEHGVEAPAGEGVALEAHGTDPDAAPLVVVGAAIRSGARVLAAARAYPPELAGLWEFPGGKVEPDETETEALIRECREELGVAITVGERVGGDLVTGGGRFLLRVYFAQLQGGEPVAKEHAELRWLAVGELDSVPWLPGNRPVVEALRGRLRP
;
A
#
# COMPACT_ATOMS: atom_id res chain seq x y z
N MET A 1 0.73 -3.12 51.44
CA MET A 1 0.55 -4.21 50.47
C MET A 1 -0.06 -3.61 49.24
N SER A 2 0.78 -3.32 48.32
CA SER A 2 0.37 -2.68 47.06
C SER A 2 0.27 -3.78 46.03
N GLU A 3 -0.93 -4.11 45.64
CA GLU A 3 -1.13 -4.93 44.46
C GLU A 3 -1.13 -4.01 43.27
N GLU A 4 -0.11 -4.14 42.49
CA GLU A 4 -0.12 -3.55 41.19
C GLU A 4 -1.12 -4.30 40.31
N PRO A 5 -1.99 -3.57 39.65
CA PRO A 5 -2.77 -4.18 38.59
C PRO A 5 -1.85 -4.58 37.46
N ALA A 6 -1.93 -5.81 37.08
CA ALA A 6 -1.32 -6.26 35.85
C ALA A 6 -1.86 -5.40 34.72
N GLU A 7 -1.01 -4.60 34.15
CA GLU A 7 -1.34 -3.90 32.94
C GLU A 7 -1.48 -4.95 31.85
N ALA A 8 -2.69 -5.15 31.43
CA ALA A 8 -2.94 -5.86 30.22
C ALA A 8 -2.34 -5.02 29.11
N GLU A 9 -1.20 -5.43 28.64
CA GLU A 9 -0.68 -4.89 27.41
C GLU A 9 -1.60 -5.33 26.29
N HIS A 10 -2.48 -4.43 25.95
CA HIS A 10 -3.19 -4.54 24.70
C HIS A 10 -2.16 -4.30 23.61
N GLY A 11 -1.57 -5.36 23.13
CA GLY A 11 -0.85 -5.28 21.90
C GLY A 11 -1.80 -4.73 20.86
N VAL A 12 -1.60 -3.50 20.49
CA VAL A 12 -2.29 -2.94 19.35
C VAL A 12 -1.72 -3.68 18.14
N GLU A 13 -2.43 -4.70 17.76
CA GLU A 13 -2.12 -5.40 16.54
C GLU A 13 -2.31 -4.39 15.41
N ALA A 14 -1.25 -4.12 14.69
CA ALA A 14 -1.34 -3.27 13.52
C ALA A 14 -2.41 -3.86 12.61
N PRO A 15 -3.32 -3.06 12.08
CA PRO A 15 -4.35 -3.57 11.21
C PRO A 15 -3.74 -4.30 10.02
N ALA A 16 -4.40 -5.35 9.60
CA ALA A 16 -4.06 -6.04 8.37
C ALA A 16 -4.00 -5.02 7.25
N GLY A 17 -3.06 -5.15 6.34
CA GLY A 17 -2.94 -4.17 5.27
C GLY A 17 -1.99 -3.03 5.60
N GLU A 18 -0.90 -3.32 6.28
CA GLU A 18 0.15 -2.32 6.54
C GLU A 18 0.75 -1.73 5.27
N GLY A 19 0.17 -2.03 4.12
CA GLY A 19 0.66 -1.54 2.86
C GLY A 19 2.06 -2.04 2.56
N VAL A 20 2.83 -1.23 1.87
CA VAL A 20 4.23 -1.52 1.58
C VAL A 20 5.15 -1.04 2.69
N ALA A 21 4.67 -1.01 3.90
CA ALA A 21 5.44 -0.57 5.04
C ALA A 21 6.63 -1.46 5.27
N LEU A 22 7.72 -0.84 5.44
CA LEU A 22 9.02 -1.44 5.51
C LEU A 22 9.44 -1.55 6.96
N GLU A 23 8.99 -2.58 7.63
CA GLU A 23 9.49 -2.84 8.96
C GLU A 23 10.71 -3.73 8.87
N ALA A 24 11.84 -3.17 9.29
CA ALA A 24 13.08 -3.90 9.33
C ALA A 24 13.17 -4.74 10.60
N HIS A 25 12.49 -5.87 10.60
CA HIS A 25 12.74 -6.87 11.63
C HIS A 25 13.81 -7.82 11.14
N GLY A 26 14.72 -8.19 12.04
CA GLY A 26 15.78 -9.13 11.75
C GLY A 26 15.22 -10.40 11.14
N THR A 27 15.43 -10.56 9.86
CA THR A 27 15.02 -11.72 9.11
C THR A 27 16.22 -12.44 8.58
N ASP A 28 16.02 -13.70 8.28
CA ASP A 28 16.99 -14.49 7.57
C ASP A 28 17.33 -13.80 6.24
N PRO A 29 18.60 -13.37 6.01
CA PRO A 29 18.99 -12.73 4.77
C PRO A 29 18.84 -13.63 3.54
N ASP A 30 18.71 -14.95 3.74
CA ASP A 30 18.53 -15.92 2.67
C ASP A 30 17.04 -16.22 2.41
N ALA A 31 16.13 -15.65 3.18
CA ALA A 31 14.70 -15.82 2.97
C ALA A 31 14.24 -15.14 1.68
N ALA A 32 13.36 -15.80 0.93
CA ALA A 32 12.74 -15.20 -0.23
C ALA A 32 11.94 -13.94 0.19
N PRO A 33 11.97 -12.87 -0.62
CA PRO A 33 11.19 -11.68 -0.30
C PRO A 33 9.69 -11.99 -0.24
N LEU A 34 9.00 -11.31 0.67
CA LEU A 34 7.56 -11.37 0.75
C LEU A 34 6.95 -10.53 -0.37
N VAL A 35 5.99 -11.10 -1.08
CA VAL A 35 5.29 -10.37 -2.13
C VAL A 35 4.28 -9.42 -1.52
N VAL A 36 4.38 -8.16 -1.92
CA VAL A 36 3.47 -7.09 -1.56
C VAL A 36 2.85 -6.54 -2.84
N VAL A 37 1.56 -6.33 -2.83
CA VAL A 37 0.83 -5.80 -3.99
C VAL A 37 0.28 -4.41 -3.70
N GLY A 38 0.28 -3.56 -4.70
CA GLY A 38 -0.27 -2.22 -4.62
C GLY A 38 -1.21 -1.94 -5.77
N ALA A 39 -2.22 -1.12 -5.53
CA ALA A 39 -3.21 -0.76 -6.52
C ALA A 39 -3.00 0.68 -7.00
N ALA A 40 -2.70 0.84 -8.28
CA ALA A 40 -2.79 2.13 -8.96
C ALA A 40 -4.22 2.28 -9.47
N ILE A 41 -5.12 2.68 -8.59
CA ILE A 41 -6.54 2.84 -8.93
C ILE A 41 -6.70 4.09 -9.79
N ARG A 42 -7.23 3.91 -10.98
CA ARG A 42 -7.45 5.03 -11.92
C ARG A 42 -8.90 5.47 -11.92
N SER A 43 -9.08 6.78 -12.01
CA SER A 43 -10.38 7.40 -12.31
C SER A 43 -10.12 8.49 -13.34
N GLY A 44 -10.49 8.26 -14.58
CA GLY A 44 -10.11 9.11 -15.70
C GLY A 44 -8.59 9.17 -15.83
N ALA A 45 -8.03 10.38 -15.83
CA ALA A 45 -6.58 10.62 -15.96
C ALA A 45 -5.87 10.71 -14.60
N ARG A 46 -6.54 10.34 -13.52
CA ARG A 46 -5.99 10.46 -12.16
C ARG A 46 -5.78 9.10 -11.54
N VAL A 47 -4.84 9.05 -10.61
CA VAL A 47 -4.54 7.87 -9.81
C VAL A 47 -4.69 8.19 -8.33
N LEU A 48 -5.16 7.22 -7.56
CA LEU A 48 -5.34 7.37 -6.13
C LEU A 48 -4.02 7.16 -5.39
N ALA A 49 -3.66 8.13 -4.56
CA ALA A 49 -2.54 8.06 -3.64
C ALA A 49 -3.05 8.10 -2.20
N ALA A 50 -2.37 7.40 -1.31
CA ALA A 50 -2.77 7.27 0.08
C ALA A 50 -1.62 7.62 1.00
N ALA A 51 -1.88 8.49 1.99
CA ALA A 51 -0.88 8.87 2.98
C ALA A 51 -0.94 7.93 4.17
N ARG A 52 0.20 7.43 4.57
CA ARG A 52 0.31 6.55 5.74
C ARG A 52 0.02 7.29 7.03
N ALA A 53 -0.73 6.65 7.92
CA ALA A 53 -1.02 7.16 9.25
C ALA A 53 0.01 6.69 10.28
N TYR A 54 0.66 5.56 10.04
CA TYR A 54 1.62 4.91 10.95
C TYR A 54 2.59 4.03 10.16
N PRO A 55 3.69 3.56 10.75
CA PRO A 55 4.25 4.01 12.03
C PRO A 55 4.73 5.46 11.94
N PRO A 56 5.07 6.10 13.06
CA PRO A 56 5.47 7.52 13.06
C PRO A 56 6.58 7.87 12.07
N GLU A 57 7.52 6.96 11.84
CA GLU A 57 8.64 7.16 10.92
C GLU A 57 8.21 7.27 9.47
N LEU A 58 7.06 6.70 9.13
CA LEU A 58 6.51 6.68 7.78
C LEU A 58 5.25 7.52 7.62
N ALA A 59 4.71 8.03 8.73
CA ALA A 59 3.48 8.82 8.69
C ALA A 59 3.66 10.07 7.83
N GLY A 60 2.68 10.33 6.97
CA GLY A 60 2.73 11.44 6.03
C GLY A 60 3.41 11.14 4.70
N LEU A 61 4.05 9.98 4.56
CA LEU A 61 4.55 9.50 3.28
C LEU A 61 3.43 8.80 2.51
N TRP A 62 3.48 8.88 1.19
CA TRP A 62 2.41 8.43 0.32
C TRP A 62 2.77 7.14 -0.41
N GLU A 63 1.76 6.35 -0.70
CA GLU A 63 1.89 5.03 -1.31
C GLU A 63 0.67 4.70 -2.17
N PHE A 64 0.75 3.59 -2.90
CA PHE A 64 -0.41 2.96 -3.50
C PHE A 64 -1.02 2.01 -2.47
N PRO A 65 -2.34 2.02 -2.26
CA PRO A 65 -2.97 1.13 -1.30
C PRO A 65 -2.74 -0.33 -1.69
N GLY A 66 -2.59 -1.19 -0.70
CA GLY A 66 -2.33 -2.61 -0.90
C GLY A 66 -1.74 -3.25 0.33
N GLY A 67 -1.11 -4.38 0.19
CA GLY A 67 -0.53 -5.10 1.31
C GLY A 67 0.08 -6.43 0.92
N LYS A 68 0.38 -7.23 1.93
CA LYS A 68 1.03 -8.53 1.75
C LYS A 68 0.06 -9.56 1.16
N VAL A 69 0.58 -10.39 0.27
CA VAL A 69 -0.14 -11.55 -0.23
C VAL A 69 -0.11 -12.64 0.84
N GLU A 70 -1.27 -13.11 1.26
CA GLU A 70 -1.39 -14.16 2.25
C GLU A 70 -1.20 -15.55 1.61
N PRO A 71 -0.87 -16.59 2.41
CA PRO A 71 -0.83 -17.96 1.92
C PRO A 71 -2.17 -18.32 1.27
N ASP A 72 -2.12 -19.09 0.20
CA ASP A 72 -3.29 -19.56 -0.55
C ASP A 72 -4.08 -18.48 -1.30
N GLU A 73 -3.53 -17.29 -1.37
CA GLU A 73 -4.13 -16.13 -2.03
C GLU A 73 -3.34 -15.77 -3.28
N THR A 74 -4.03 -15.47 -4.38
CA THR A 74 -3.36 -14.89 -5.56
C THR A 74 -3.09 -13.41 -5.32
N GLU A 75 -2.22 -12.82 -6.12
CA GLU A 75 -1.95 -11.38 -6.04
C GLU A 75 -3.21 -10.55 -6.30
N THR A 76 -4.02 -10.96 -7.26
CA THR A 76 -5.30 -10.31 -7.55
C THR A 76 -6.26 -10.39 -6.36
N GLU A 77 -6.39 -11.56 -5.75
CA GLU A 77 -7.23 -11.75 -4.57
C GLU A 77 -6.76 -10.89 -3.40
N ALA A 78 -5.45 -10.85 -3.17
CA ALA A 78 -4.86 -10.04 -2.12
C ALA A 78 -5.18 -8.55 -2.34
N LEU A 79 -5.05 -8.07 -3.55
CA LEU A 79 -5.28 -6.67 -3.87
C LEU A 79 -6.76 -6.28 -3.71
N ILE A 80 -7.66 -7.16 -4.13
CA ILE A 80 -9.11 -6.97 -3.95
C ILE A 80 -9.44 -6.91 -2.46
N ARG A 81 -8.89 -7.83 -1.67
CA ARG A 81 -9.09 -7.87 -0.23
C ARG A 81 -8.57 -6.62 0.46
N GLU A 82 -7.33 -6.23 0.15
CA GLU A 82 -6.70 -5.06 0.77
C GLU A 82 -7.45 -3.77 0.45
N CYS A 83 -7.89 -3.58 -0.78
CA CYS A 83 -8.66 -2.39 -1.14
C CYS A 83 -10.02 -2.35 -0.44
N ARG A 84 -10.63 -3.50 -0.22
CA ARG A 84 -11.88 -3.56 0.56
C ARG A 84 -11.64 -3.19 2.03
N GLU A 85 -10.58 -3.73 2.62
CA GLU A 85 -10.24 -3.46 4.02
C GLU A 85 -9.81 -2.01 4.24
N GLU A 86 -8.94 -1.49 3.38
CA GLU A 86 -8.34 -0.18 3.55
C GLU A 86 -9.21 0.98 3.07
N LEU A 87 -9.97 0.76 2.01
CA LEU A 87 -10.70 1.82 1.30
C LEU A 87 -12.21 1.61 1.26
N GLY A 88 -12.68 0.43 1.62
CA GLY A 88 -14.10 0.10 1.57
C GLY A 88 -14.67 -0.01 0.15
N VAL A 89 -13.85 -0.32 -0.84
CA VAL A 89 -14.28 -0.39 -2.24
C VAL A 89 -13.97 -1.75 -2.86
N ALA A 90 -14.77 -2.10 -3.86
CA ALA A 90 -14.50 -3.21 -4.76
C ALA A 90 -13.76 -2.68 -5.99
N ILE A 91 -12.78 -3.44 -6.46
CA ILE A 91 -11.97 -3.08 -7.62
C ILE A 91 -11.91 -4.19 -8.64
N THR A 92 -11.63 -3.83 -9.88
CA THR A 92 -11.18 -4.73 -10.92
C THR A 92 -9.69 -4.52 -11.12
N VAL A 93 -8.91 -5.58 -11.04
CA VAL A 93 -7.45 -5.53 -11.21
C VAL A 93 -7.12 -5.67 -12.68
N GLY A 94 -6.27 -4.77 -13.18
CA GLY A 94 -5.81 -4.74 -14.55
C GLY A 94 -4.36 -5.20 -14.69
N GLU A 95 -3.67 -4.61 -15.65
CA GLU A 95 -2.28 -4.96 -15.95
C GLU A 95 -1.29 -4.36 -14.94
N ARG A 96 -0.10 -4.90 -14.93
CA ARG A 96 0.97 -4.42 -14.05
C ARG A 96 1.50 -3.06 -14.50
N VAL A 97 1.89 -2.27 -13.52
CA VAL A 97 2.57 -0.99 -13.73
C VAL A 97 4.04 -1.18 -13.39
N GLY A 98 4.90 -1.10 -14.38
CA GLY A 98 6.33 -1.32 -14.17
C GLY A 98 6.68 -2.78 -13.90
N GLY A 99 7.88 -3.00 -13.41
CA GLY A 99 8.39 -4.33 -13.09
C GLY A 99 8.31 -4.68 -11.61
N ASP A 100 8.94 -5.76 -11.25
CA ASP A 100 9.11 -6.15 -9.86
C ASP A 100 10.08 -5.20 -9.17
N LEU A 101 9.72 -4.75 -7.99
CA LEU A 101 10.54 -3.81 -7.22
C LEU A 101 10.93 -4.43 -5.89
N VAL A 102 12.24 -4.59 -5.68
CA VAL A 102 12.76 -5.03 -4.40
C VAL A 102 12.82 -3.83 -3.47
N THR A 103 12.16 -3.93 -2.33
CA THR A 103 12.08 -2.87 -1.33
C THR A 103 12.45 -3.40 0.06
N GLY A 104 12.60 -2.48 1.03
CA GLY A 104 12.87 -2.88 2.41
C GLY A 104 14.17 -3.63 2.61
N GLY A 105 15.23 -3.26 1.88
CA GLY A 105 16.51 -3.95 1.99
C GLY A 105 16.47 -5.40 1.51
N GLY A 106 15.63 -5.71 0.55
CA GLY A 106 15.49 -7.05 -0.01
C GLY A 106 14.41 -7.91 0.64
N ARG A 107 13.65 -7.36 1.56
CA ARG A 107 12.64 -8.11 2.32
C ARG A 107 11.31 -8.24 1.60
N PHE A 108 10.99 -7.27 0.74
CA PHE A 108 9.72 -7.20 0.04
C PHE A 108 9.94 -7.13 -1.46
N LEU A 109 9.03 -7.76 -2.17
CA LEU A 109 8.92 -7.66 -3.61
C LEU A 109 7.59 -6.98 -3.91
N LEU A 110 7.65 -5.73 -4.33
CA LEU A 110 6.46 -4.93 -4.64
C LEU A 110 6.05 -5.11 -6.09
N ARG A 111 4.79 -5.43 -6.30
CA ARG A 111 4.14 -5.48 -7.61
C ARG A 111 2.91 -4.61 -7.60
N VAL A 112 2.88 -3.62 -8.49
CA VAL A 112 1.75 -2.70 -8.59
C VAL A 112 0.95 -3.00 -9.85
N TYR A 113 -0.37 -2.97 -9.70
CA TYR A 113 -1.32 -3.22 -10.77
C TYR A 113 -2.22 -2.01 -10.95
N PHE A 114 -2.57 -1.71 -12.19
CA PHE A 114 -3.69 -0.81 -12.44
C PHE A 114 -4.97 -1.46 -11.91
N ALA A 115 -5.86 -0.64 -11.40
CA ALA A 115 -7.15 -1.07 -10.92
C ALA A 115 -8.22 -0.02 -11.22
N GLN A 116 -9.47 -0.46 -11.27
CA GLN A 116 -10.61 0.42 -11.46
C GLN A 116 -11.65 0.15 -10.39
N LEU A 117 -12.33 1.21 -9.96
CA LEU A 117 -13.44 1.08 -9.02
C LEU A 117 -14.63 0.43 -9.71
N GLN A 118 -15.28 -0.50 -9.01
CA GLN A 118 -16.55 -1.10 -9.45
C GLN A 118 -17.75 -0.30 -8.94
N GLY A 119 -17.53 0.90 -8.45
CA GLY A 119 -18.53 1.77 -7.85
C GLY A 119 -18.09 2.23 -6.47
N GLY A 120 -18.78 3.22 -5.93
CA GLY A 120 -18.48 3.76 -4.61
C GLY A 120 -17.27 4.71 -4.62
N GLU A 121 -17.08 5.32 -3.48
CA GLU A 121 -15.98 6.25 -3.24
C GLU A 121 -15.00 5.65 -2.22
N PRO A 122 -13.70 5.67 -2.51
CA PRO A 122 -12.72 5.25 -1.52
C PRO A 122 -12.78 6.12 -0.26
N VAL A 123 -12.66 5.48 0.88
CA VAL A 123 -12.64 6.14 2.19
C VAL A 123 -11.35 5.74 2.90
N ALA A 124 -10.69 6.70 3.52
CA ALA A 124 -9.47 6.45 4.29
C ALA A 124 -9.82 5.77 5.62
N LYS A 125 -9.88 4.45 5.64
CA LYS A 125 -10.15 3.68 6.86
C LYS A 125 -8.90 3.49 7.70
N GLU A 126 -7.75 3.35 7.06
CA GLU A 126 -6.47 3.08 7.71
C GLU A 126 -5.42 4.15 7.38
N HIS A 127 -5.58 4.83 6.27
CA HIS A 127 -4.69 5.92 5.85
C HIS A 127 -5.12 7.25 6.48
N ALA A 128 -4.17 8.18 6.58
CA ALA A 128 -4.43 9.51 7.09
C ALA A 128 -5.17 10.39 6.09
N GLU A 129 -4.92 10.16 4.80
CA GLU A 129 -5.49 10.97 3.72
C GLU A 129 -5.48 10.18 2.42
N LEU A 130 -6.43 10.46 1.55
CA LEU A 130 -6.45 9.98 0.16
C LEU A 130 -6.47 11.19 -0.77
N ARG A 131 -5.82 11.05 -1.92
CA ARG A 131 -5.79 12.12 -2.91
C ARG A 131 -5.74 11.55 -4.32
N TRP A 132 -6.57 12.10 -5.19
CA TRP A 132 -6.53 11.78 -6.62
C TRP A 132 -5.52 12.71 -7.30
N LEU A 133 -4.54 12.13 -7.98
CA LEU A 133 -3.45 12.88 -8.61
C LEU A 133 -3.47 12.71 -10.12
N ALA A 134 -3.49 13.83 -10.84
CA ALA A 134 -3.22 13.84 -12.28
C ALA A 134 -1.71 13.70 -12.52
N VAL A 135 -1.30 13.40 -13.75
CA VAL A 135 0.11 13.20 -14.09
C VAL A 135 0.98 14.38 -13.66
N GLY A 136 0.50 15.60 -13.81
CA GLY A 136 1.25 16.80 -13.40
C GLY A 136 1.30 17.02 -11.89
N GLU A 137 0.53 16.25 -11.12
CA GLU A 137 0.46 16.35 -9.66
C GLU A 137 1.20 15.23 -8.94
N LEU A 138 1.79 14.28 -9.69
CA LEU A 138 2.45 13.13 -9.09
C LEU A 138 3.57 13.51 -8.13
N ASP A 139 4.25 14.63 -8.35
CA ASP A 139 5.31 15.11 -7.48
C ASP A 139 4.80 16.01 -6.35
N SER A 140 3.50 16.22 -6.23
CA SER A 140 2.92 17.08 -5.21
C SER A 140 2.87 16.44 -3.83
N VAL A 141 3.17 15.16 -3.73
CA VAL A 141 3.18 14.41 -2.47
C VAL A 141 4.52 13.69 -2.27
N PRO A 142 4.98 13.54 -1.00
CA PRO A 142 6.21 12.80 -0.73
C PRO A 142 5.95 11.28 -0.72
N TRP A 143 6.29 10.64 -1.82
CA TRP A 143 6.12 9.19 -1.94
C TRP A 143 7.12 8.41 -1.08
N LEU A 144 6.70 7.26 -0.58
CA LEU A 144 7.64 6.27 -0.07
C LEU A 144 8.67 5.95 -1.15
N PRO A 145 9.96 5.86 -0.79
CA PRO A 145 11.01 5.60 -1.78
C PRO A 145 10.76 4.36 -2.64
N GLY A 146 10.23 3.29 -2.06
CA GLY A 146 9.94 2.05 -2.79
C GLY A 146 8.85 2.19 -3.85
N ASN A 147 8.01 3.24 -3.78
CA ASN A 147 6.95 3.49 -4.74
C ASN A 147 7.39 4.42 -5.89
N ARG A 148 8.52 5.09 -5.76
CA ARG A 148 8.98 6.04 -6.78
C ARG A 148 9.14 5.46 -8.17
N PRO A 149 9.68 4.26 -8.36
CA PRO A 149 9.77 3.67 -9.71
C PRO A 149 8.41 3.46 -10.37
N VAL A 150 7.37 3.16 -9.57
CA VAL A 150 6.00 3.05 -10.08
C VAL A 150 5.48 4.42 -10.52
N VAL A 151 5.73 5.45 -9.71
CA VAL A 151 5.36 6.83 -10.05
C VAL A 151 5.96 7.23 -11.39
N GLU A 152 7.24 6.91 -11.60
CA GLU A 152 7.90 7.19 -12.88
C GLU A 152 7.25 6.42 -14.05
N ALA A 153 6.91 5.15 -13.83
CA ALA A 153 6.21 4.35 -14.84
C ALA A 153 4.83 4.93 -15.19
N LEU A 154 4.15 5.52 -14.21
CA LEU A 154 2.85 6.14 -14.42
C LEU A 154 2.90 7.39 -15.30
N ARG A 155 4.02 8.11 -15.33
CA ARG A 155 4.13 9.36 -16.11
C ARG A 155 3.80 9.16 -17.58
N GLY A 156 4.14 8.00 -18.14
CA GLY A 156 3.83 7.69 -19.53
C GLY A 156 2.50 6.97 -19.73
N ARG A 157 1.81 6.63 -18.65
CA ARG A 157 0.62 5.80 -18.68
C ARG A 157 -0.66 6.51 -18.26
N LEU A 158 -0.55 7.63 -17.53
CA LEU A 158 -1.69 8.48 -17.18
C LEU A 158 -1.84 9.56 -18.26
N ARG A 159 -2.89 9.46 -19.04
CA ARG A 159 -3.19 10.44 -20.09
C ARG A 159 -4.52 11.11 -19.81
N PRO A 160 -4.61 12.43 -20.15
CA PRO A 160 -5.89 13.13 -20.07
C PRO A 160 -6.92 12.53 -21.00
#